data_df8594c4457fde7b67ae8863cf3d9d3e
#
_entry.id   df8594c4457fde7b67ae8863cf3d9d3e
#
_cell.length_a   1.000
_cell.length_b   1.000
_cell.length_c   1.000
_cell.angle_alpha   90.00
_cell.angle_beta   90.00
_cell.angle_gamma   90.00
#
_symmetry.space_group_name_H-M   'P 1'
#
loop_
_entity.id
_entity.type
_entity.pdbx_description
1 polymer ?
#
loop_
_entity_poly.entity_id
_entity_poly.type
_entity_poly.pdbx_seq_one_letter_code
_entity_poly.pdbx_strand_id
1 'polypeptide(L)'
;AFEQALMRTELTWSIVRPTAYFKSLSGQVARVQQGKPFLLVGDGTLTACTPISDDDVATFLVECLDNPARANQVLPVGGPGPALTPRAQGEMLFRLLGQPPRFRKVSPRVFDVIVGVLSTLARVVPPLRDTAEFARIGRYYATESMLVWDPVAGRYDAEATPQYGRDTLEAHYQRML
;
A
#
# COMPACT_ATOMS: atom_id res chain seq x y z
N ALA A 1 -15.37 -5.40 -11.08
CA ALA A 1 -16.65 -6.12 -11.23
C ALA A 1 -17.60 -5.80 -10.07
N PHE A 2 -17.18 -6.02 -8.79
CA PHE A 2 -18.06 -5.83 -7.62
C PHE A 2 -18.54 -4.37 -7.45
N GLU A 3 -17.64 -3.38 -7.47
CA GLU A 3 -17.99 -1.96 -7.36
C GLU A 3 -19.01 -1.54 -8.42
N GLN A 4 -18.82 -1.97 -9.67
CA GLN A 4 -19.76 -1.67 -10.74
C GLN A 4 -21.14 -2.31 -10.52
N ALA A 5 -21.20 -3.48 -9.90
CA ALA A 5 -22.46 -4.11 -9.53
C ALA A 5 -23.16 -3.30 -8.43
N LEU A 6 -22.43 -2.88 -7.41
CA LEU A 6 -22.94 -2.04 -6.32
C LEU A 6 -23.48 -0.71 -6.84
N MET A 7 -22.73 -0.03 -7.70
CA MET A 7 -23.13 1.27 -8.30
C MET A 7 -24.43 1.19 -9.15
N ARG A 8 -24.85 0.00 -9.57
CA ARG A 8 -26.09 -0.22 -10.35
C ARG A 8 -27.30 -0.55 -9.47
N THR A 9 -27.11 -0.69 -8.18
CA THR A 9 -28.19 -0.93 -7.23
C THR A 9 -28.86 0.38 -6.82
N GLU A 10 -30.06 0.27 -6.24
CA GLU A 10 -30.78 1.41 -5.64
C GLU A 10 -30.31 1.71 -4.20
N LEU A 11 -29.29 0.99 -3.71
CA LEU A 11 -28.73 1.21 -2.37
C LEU A 11 -27.92 2.51 -2.34
N THR A 12 -27.95 3.19 -1.21
CA THR A 12 -26.97 4.24 -0.92
C THR A 12 -25.64 3.57 -0.60
N TRP A 13 -24.57 3.93 -1.30
CA TRP A 13 -23.27 3.29 -1.16
C TRP A 13 -22.13 4.31 -0.99
N SER A 14 -21.05 3.86 -0.37
CA SER A 14 -19.75 4.55 -0.36
C SER A 14 -18.66 3.52 -0.64
N ILE A 15 -17.78 3.78 -1.60
CA ILE A 15 -16.68 2.90 -1.92
C ILE A 15 -15.39 3.56 -1.42
N VAL A 16 -14.92 3.11 -0.26
CA VAL A 16 -13.69 3.62 0.35
C VAL A 16 -12.49 2.87 -0.24
N ARG A 17 -11.53 3.62 -0.75
CA ARG A 17 -10.28 3.10 -1.32
C ARG A 17 -9.10 3.60 -0.50
N PRO A 18 -8.76 2.92 0.61
CA PRO A 18 -7.57 3.27 1.39
C PRO A 18 -6.30 3.07 0.57
N THR A 19 -5.30 3.88 0.86
CA THR A 19 -3.94 3.65 0.38
C THR A 19 -3.30 2.45 1.10
N ALA A 20 -2.04 2.49 1.49
CA ALA A 20 -1.39 1.39 2.19
C ALA A 20 -1.72 1.39 3.69
N TYR A 21 -2.13 0.24 4.22
CA TYR A 21 -2.26 0.04 5.66
C TYR A 21 -0.90 -0.08 6.35
N PHE A 22 -0.77 0.43 7.57
CA PHE A 22 0.47 0.31 8.36
C PHE A 22 0.94 -1.13 8.50
N LYS A 23 0.02 -2.07 8.73
CA LYS A 23 0.31 -3.50 8.84
C LYS A 23 0.98 -4.05 7.57
N SER A 24 0.52 -3.62 6.40
CA SER A 24 1.11 -4.05 5.11
C SER A 24 2.55 -3.55 4.93
N LEU A 25 2.88 -2.39 5.49
CA LEU A 25 4.21 -1.81 5.44
C LEU A 25 5.16 -2.32 6.53
N SER A 26 4.64 -3.02 7.54
CA SER A 26 5.40 -3.52 8.70
C SER A 26 6.17 -4.82 8.42
N GLY A 27 6.01 -5.42 7.26
CA GLY A 27 6.58 -6.73 6.93
C GLY A 27 8.11 -6.83 7.04
N GLN A 28 8.82 -5.71 7.02
CA GLN A 28 10.27 -5.69 7.13
C GLN A 28 10.81 -5.30 8.51
N VAL A 29 9.94 -4.90 9.47
CA VAL A 29 10.35 -4.46 10.81
C VAL A 29 11.19 -5.53 11.51
N ALA A 30 10.66 -6.73 11.67
CA ALA A 30 11.36 -7.85 12.31
C ALA A 30 12.68 -8.22 11.60
N ARG A 31 12.71 -8.09 10.25
CA ARG A 31 13.93 -8.32 9.48
C ARG A 31 15.03 -7.33 9.84
N VAL A 32 14.69 -6.05 9.95
CA VAL A 32 15.65 -4.98 10.28
C VAL A 32 16.08 -5.07 11.74
N GLN A 33 15.16 -5.39 12.67
CA GLN A 33 15.49 -5.66 14.08
C GLN A 33 16.53 -6.80 14.23
N GLN A 34 16.47 -7.83 13.36
CA GLN A 34 17.46 -8.91 13.29
C GLN A 34 18.79 -8.50 12.66
N GLY A 35 19.01 -7.21 12.40
CA GLY A 35 20.24 -6.71 11.80
C GLY A 35 20.37 -6.96 10.29
N LYS A 36 19.32 -7.37 9.59
CA LYS A 36 19.33 -7.59 8.14
C LYS A 36 19.00 -6.29 7.39
N PRO A 37 19.49 -6.10 6.14
CA PRO A 37 19.18 -4.90 5.36
C PRO A 37 17.71 -4.84 4.98
N PHE A 38 17.13 -3.64 4.87
CA PHE A 38 15.81 -3.40 4.30
C PHE A 38 15.84 -3.67 2.80
N LEU A 39 14.84 -4.40 2.28
CA LEU A 39 14.74 -4.74 0.86
C LEU A 39 14.05 -3.63 0.09
N LEU A 40 14.66 -3.17 -0.98
CA LEU A 40 14.09 -2.19 -1.90
C LEU A 40 13.91 -2.79 -3.29
N VAL A 41 12.78 -2.55 -3.89
CA VAL A 41 12.58 -2.78 -5.32
C VAL A 41 13.19 -1.60 -6.08
N GLY A 42 14.12 -1.87 -6.97
CA GLY A 42 14.91 -0.83 -7.64
C GLY A 42 15.73 -0.03 -6.63
N ASP A 43 15.58 1.28 -6.66
CA ASP A 43 16.21 2.21 -5.71
C ASP A 43 15.28 2.57 -4.52
N GLY A 44 14.04 2.06 -4.54
CA GLY A 44 13.03 2.30 -3.52
C GLY A 44 12.29 3.62 -3.65
N THR A 45 12.36 4.28 -4.81
CA THR A 45 11.65 5.54 -5.11
C THR A 45 10.57 5.38 -6.19
N LEU A 46 10.42 4.16 -6.74
CA LEU A 46 9.52 3.88 -7.84
C LEU A 46 8.05 4.08 -7.47
N THR A 47 7.69 3.81 -6.23
CA THR A 47 6.31 3.91 -5.73
C THR A 47 6.24 4.76 -4.48
N ALA A 48 5.05 5.31 -4.20
CA ALA A 48 4.77 6.03 -2.97
C ALA A 48 3.33 5.78 -2.50
N CYS A 49 3.09 6.02 -1.21
CA CYS A 49 1.77 5.97 -0.60
C CYS A 49 1.68 6.96 0.58
N THR A 50 0.48 7.33 0.98
CA THR A 50 0.17 8.02 2.22
C THR A 50 -0.43 6.99 3.19
N PRO A 51 0.40 6.33 4.03
CA PRO A 51 -0.05 5.20 4.85
C PRO A 51 -1.14 5.60 5.84
N ILE A 52 -2.10 4.71 6.09
CA ILE A 52 -3.22 4.95 6.99
C ILE A 52 -3.35 3.80 8.00
N SER A 53 -3.80 4.11 9.24
CA SER A 53 -4.08 3.10 10.26
C SER A 53 -5.41 2.40 10.02
N ASP A 54 -5.54 1.18 10.55
CA ASP A 54 -6.80 0.44 10.53
C ASP A 54 -7.89 1.21 11.32
N ASP A 55 -7.52 1.86 12.42
CA ASP A 55 -8.43 2.63 13.29
C ASP A 55 -8.96 3.90 12.59
N ASP A 56 -8.08 4.63 11.89
CA ASP A 56 -8.51 5.80 11.11
C ASP A 56 -9.43 5.39 9.95
N VAL A 57 -9.14 4.27 9.27
CA VAL A 57 -10.04 3.74 8.22
C VAL A 57 -11.38 3.33 8.82
N ALA A 58 -11.38 2.65 9.97
CA ALA A 58 -12.62 2.25 10.64
C ALA A 58 -13.46 3.48 11.00
N THR A 59 -12.84 4.53 11.55
CA THR A 59 -13.52 5.79 11.86
C THR A 59 -14.08 6.44 10.58
N PHE A 60 -13.30 6.48 9.50
CA PHE A 60 -13.75 7.02 8.22
C PHE A 60 -14.96 6.26 7.66
N LEU A 61 -14.96 4.93 7.78
CA LEU A 61 -16.07 4.07 7.34
C LEU A 61 -17.36 4.34 8.14
N VAL A 62 -17.25 4.50 9.47
CA VAL A 62 -18.40 4.86 10.32
C VAL A 62 -18.97 6.21 9.92
N GLU A 63 -18.11 7.21 9.68
CA GLU A 63 -18.57 8.53 9.23
C GLU A 63 -19.25 8.51 7.85
N CYS A 64 -18.98 7.51 7.00
CA CYS A 64 -19.69 7.35 5.73
C CYS A 64 -21.18 7.04 5.91
N LEU A 65 -21.59 6.48 7.06
CA LEU A 65 -22.99 6.15 7.34
C LEU A 65 -23.86 7.40 7.54
N ASP A 66 -23.29 8.43 8.16
CA ASP A 66 -24.02 9.62 8.61
C ASP A 66 -23.71 10.88 7.77
N ASN A 67 -22.77 10.79 6.82
CA ASN A 67 -22.37 11.93 6.01
C ASN A 67 -22.92 11.86 4.57
N PRO A 68 -23.99 12.63 4.23
CA PRO A 68 -24.57 12.59 2.90
C PRO A 68 -23.59 12.97 1.77
N ALA A 69 -22.55 13.77 2.07
CA ALA A 69 -21.55 14.15 1.07
C ALA A 69 -20.67 12.97 0.63
N ARG A 70 -20.68 11.86 1.39
CA ARG A 70 -19.94 10.64 1.06
C ARG A 70 -20.84 9.58 0.39
N ALA A 71 -22.14 9.84 0.30
CA ALA A 71 -23.11 8.94 -0.34
C ALA A 71 -22.89 8.89 -1.86
N ASN A 72 -22.93 7.69 -2.43
CA ASN A 72 -22.75 7.42 -3.86
C ASN A 72 -21.42 7.96 -4.42
N GLN A 73 -20.36 7.86 -3.61
CA GLN A 73 -19.02 8.35 -3.94
C GLN A 73 -17.98 7.25 -3.86
N VAL A 74 -16.98 7.33 -4.74
CA VAL A 74 -15.73 6.60 -4.61
C VAL A 74 -14.75 7.50 -3.87
N LEU A 75 -14.28 7.07 -2.71
CA LEU A 75 -13.57 7.86 -1.72
C LEU A 75 -12.14 7.31 -1.55
N PRO A 76 -11.16 7.79 -2.32
CA PRO A 76 -9.76 7.54 -2.01
C PRO A 76 -9.42 8.20 -0.67
N VAL A 77 -8.64 7.53 0.17
CA VAL A 77 -8.22 8.06 1.46
C VAL A 77 -6.84 7.54 1.86
N GLY A 78 -5.97 8.45 2.26
CA GLY A 78 -4.67 8.15 2.87
C GLY A 78 -4.58 8.68 4.29
N GLY A 79 -3.54 8.30 5.00
CA GLY A 79 -3.24 8.82 6.32
C GLY A 79 -2.57 10.21 6.27
N PRO A 80 -2.35 10.81 7.44
CA PRO A 80 -1.74 12.14 7.55
C PRO A 80 -0.25 12.12 7.20
N GLY A 81 0.23 13.23 6.67
CA GLY A 81 1.64 13.47 6.37
C GLY A 81 2.03 13.28 4.90
N PRO A 82 3.31 13.42 4.59
CA PRO A 82 3.80 13.33 3.23
C PRO A 82 3.71 11.89 2.69
N ALA A 83 3.61 11.77 1.36
CA ALA A 83 3.74 10.47 0.71
C ALA A 83 5.12 9.86 0.97
N LEU A 84 5.13 8.59 1.33
CA LEU A 84 6.34 7.85 1.70
C LEU A 84 6.69 6.83 0.62
N THR A 85 7.93 6.90 0.15
CA THR A 85 8.52 5.85 -0.69
C THR A 85 9.02 4.68 0.17
N PRO A 86 9.21 3.47 -0.39
CA PRO A 86 9.86 2.36 0.33
C PRO A 86 11.22 2.71 0.91
N ARG A 87 11.99 3.57 0.24
CA ARG A 87 13.26 4.09 0.76
C ARG A 87 13.05 4.94 2.01
N ALA A 88 12.13 5.91 1.98
CA ALA A 88 11.83 6.76 3.13
C ALA A 88 11.30 5.95 4.33
N GLN A 89 10.50 4.90 4.08
CA GLN A 89 10.05 3.96 5.13
C GLN A 89 11.23 3.23 5.78
N GLY A 90 12.17 2.73 4.97
CA GLY A 90 13.38 2.07 5.48
C GLY A 90 14.27 3.04 6.26
N GLU A 91 14.49 4.26 5.78
CA GLU A 91 15.26 5.31 6.46
C GLU A 91 14.62 5.68 7.81
N MET A 92 13.28 5.82 7.84
CA MET A 92 12.51 6.03 9.07
C MET A 92 12.76 4.91 10.08
N LEU A 93 12.66 3.64 9.65
CA LEU A 93 12.83 2.49 10.53
C LEU A 93 14.26 2.41 11.11
N PHE A 94 15.29 2.63 10.29
CA PHE A 94 16.67 2.66 10.77
C PHE A 94 16.93 3.84 11.71
N ARG A 95 16.36 5.00 11.46
CA ARG A 95 16.43 6.17 12.35
C ARG A 95 15.83 5.85 13.73
N LEU A 96 14.67 5.20 13.79
CA LEU A 96 14.02 4.79 15.03
C LEU A 96 14.87 3.77 15.83
N LEU A 97 15.63 2.92 15.13
CA LEU A 97 16.56 1.96 15.73
C LEU A 97 17.91 2.58 16.12
N GLY A 98 18.18 3.86 15.83
CA GLY A 98 19.48 4.50 16.03
C GLY A 98 20.59 3.87 15.18
N GLN A 99 20.27 3.31 14.02
CA GLN A 99 21.22 2.60 13.15
C GLN A 99 21.38 3.30 11.80
N PRO A 100 22.55 3.22 11.17
CA PRO A 100 22.74 3.70 9.81
C PRO A 100 21.89 2.86 8.82
N PRO A 101 21.25 3.50 7.82
CA PRO A 101 20.44 2.80 6.85
C PRO A 101 21.21 1.77 6.04
N ARG A 102 20.71 0.55 5.95
CA ARG A 102 21.27 -0.54 5.16
C ARG A 102 20.21 -1.11 4.23
N PHE A 103 20.45 -1.00 2.93
CA PHE A 103 19.52 -1.43 1.90
C PHE A 103 20.07 -2.54 1.03
N ARG A 104 19.20 -3.48 0.65
CA ARG A 104 19.49 -4.47 -0.40
C ARG A 104 18.50 -4.27 -1.54
N LYS A 105 19.01 -3.91 -2.70
CA LYS A 105 18.21 -3.68 -3.90
C LYS A 105 17.83 -5.01 -4.56
N VAL A 106 16.58 -5.13 -4.96
CA VAL A 106 16.04 -6.24 -5.75
C VAL A 106 15.55 -5.66 -7.09
N SER A 107 15.97 -6.24 -8.19
CA SER A 107 15.52 -5.77 -9.50
C SER A 107 14.01 -6.01 -9.68
N PRO A 108 13.23 -5.04 -10.20
CA PRO A 108 11.84 -5.25 -10.55
C PRO A 108 11.61 -6.46 -11.48
N ARG A 109 12.58 -6.75 -12.36
CA ARG A 109 12.54 -7.89 -13.28
C ARG A 109 12.46 -9.25 -12.57
N VAL A 110 12.93 -9.34 -11.34
CA VAL A 110 12.81 -10.58 -10.52
C VAL A 110 11.34 -10.92 -10.31
N PHE A 111 10.48 -9.93 -10.08
CA PHE A 111 9.04 -10.15 -9.96
C PHE A 111 8.43 -10.63 -11.28
N ASP A 112 8.87 -10.11 -12.43
CA ASP A 112 8.41 -10.56 -13.75
C ASP A 112 8.72 -12.05 -13.98
N VAL A 113 9.94 -12.47 -13.60
CA VAL A 113 10.35 -13.87 -13.70
C VAL A 113 9.53 -14.74 -12.75
N ILE A 114 9.38 -14.34 -11.49
CA ILE A 114 8.60 -15.10 -10.50
C ILE A 114 7.14 -15.26 -10.98
N VAL A 115 6.50 -14.16 -11.39
CA VAL A 115 5.12 -14.18 -11.90
C VAL A 115 5.01 -15.05 -13.15
N GLY A 116 5.96 -14.95 -14.06
CA GLY A 116 6.00 -15.76 -15.29
C GLY A 116 6.09 -17.26 -15.00
N VAL A 117 7.03 -17.66 -14.14
CA VAL A 117 7.23 -19.06 -13.73
C VAL A 117 5.99 -19.59 -12.99
N LEU A 118 5.53 -18.89 -11.96
CA LEU A 118 4.37 -19.32 -11.18
C LEU A 118 3.10 -19.40 -12.03
N SER A 119 2.87 -18.43 -12.92
CA SER A 119 1.70 -18.43 -13.80
C SER A 119 1.74 -19.58 -14.82
N THR A 120 2.93 -19.98 -15.27
CA THR A 120 3.09 -21.11 -16.16
C THR A 120 2.85 -22.43 -15.43
N LEU A 121 3.43 -22.60 -14.25
CA LEU A 121 3.25 -23.78 -13.41
C LEU A 121 1.80 -23.92 -12.92
N ALA A 122 1.13 -22.83 -12.61
CA ALA A 122 -0.27 -22.82 -12.15
C ALA A 122 -1.28 -23.33 -13.21
N ARG A 123 -0.87 -23.42 -14.50
CA ARG A 123 -1.68 -24.03 -15.55
C ARG A 123 -1.75 -25.55 -15.40
N VAL A 124 -0.69 -26.16 -14.87
CA VAL A 124 -0.56 -27.61 -14.73
C VAL A 124 -0.81 -28.04 -13.28
N VAL A 125 -0.45 -27.20 -12.32
CA VAL A 125 -0.54 -27.48 -10.88
C VAL A 125 -1.56 -26.53 -10.21
N PRO A 126 -2.84 -26.94 -10.09
CA PRO A 126 -3.91 -26.06 -9.57
C PRO A 126 -3.62 -25.37 -8.23
N PRO A 127 -2.98 -26.03 -7.22
CA PRO A 127 -2.66 -25.39 -5.95
C PRO A 127 -1.74 -24.15 -6.06
N LEU A 128 -1.02 -23.99 -7.16
CA LEU A 128 -0.15 -22.82 -7.38
C LEU A 128 -0.89 -21.58 -7.90
N ARG A 129 -2.20 -21.68 -8.19
CA ARG A 129 -2.99 -20.54 -8.71
C ARG A 129 -3.02 -19.38 -7.72
N ASP A 130 -3.28 -19.65 -6.46
CA ASP A 130 -3.32 -18.63 -5.42
C ASP A 130 -1.94 -17.99 -5.22
N THR A 131 -0.88 -18.81 -5.24
CA THR A 131 0.51 -18.32 -5.15
C THR A 131 0.88 -17.42 -6.33
N ALA A 132 0.46 -17.78 -7.56
CA ALA A 132 0.67 -16.97 -8.74
C ALA A 132 -0.10 -15.64 -8.66
N GLU A 133 -1.33 -15.66 -8.14
CA GLU A 133 -2.12 -14.45 -7.93
C GLU A 133 -1.49 -13.54 -6.88
N PHE A 134 -1.06 -14.07 -5.75
CA PHE A 134 -0.29 -13.32 -4.75
C PHE A 134 0.99 -12.70 -5.32
N ALA A 135 1.69 -13.41 -6.19
CA ALA A 135 2.89 -12.88 -6.85
C ALA A 135 2.55 -11.70 -7.78
N ARG A 136 1.41 -11.76 -8.50
CA ARG A 136 0.92 -10.65 -9.34
C ARG A 136 0.54 -9.43 -8.51
N ILE A 137 -0.17 -9.64 -7.38
CA ILE A 137 -0.52 -8.58 -6.45
C ILE A 137 0.76 -7.95 -5.88
N GLY A 138 1.72 -8.76 -5.44
CA GLY A 138 3.02 -8.28 -4.95
C GLY A 138 3.78 -7.46 -5.99
N ARG A 139 3.78 -7.91 -7.27
CA ARG A 139 4.35 -7.15 -8.38
C ARG A 139 3.66 -5.80 -8.56
N TYR A 140 2.33 -5.78 -8.55
CA TYR A 140 1.55 -4.54 -8.67
C TYR A 140 1.96 -3.53 -7.60
N TYR A 141 1.96 -3.92 -6.34
CA TYR A 141 2.36 -3.02 -5.23
C TYR A 141 3.85 -2.63 -5.26
N ALA A 142 4.69 -3.42 -5.93
CA ALA A 142 6.10 -3.08 -6.09
C ALA A 142 6.36 -2.06 -7.20
N THR A 143 5.41 -1.85 -8.13
CA THR A 143 5.59 -1.04 -9.33
C THR A 143 4.59 0.11 -9.48
N GLU A 144 3.48 0.07 -8.74
CA GLU A 144 2.42 1.09 -8.80
C GLU A 144 2.29 1.82 -7.47
N SER A 145 2.13 3.15 -7.52
CA SER A 145 1.88 3.97 -6.33
C SER A 145 0.44 3.83 -5.87
N MET A 146 0.24 3.87 -4.55
CA MET A 146 -1.10 3.90 -3.95
C MET A 146 -1.46 5.35 -3.58
N LEU A 147 -1.64 6.16 -4.61
CA LEU A 147 -2.03 7.57 -4.57
C LEU A 147 -3.09 7.80 -5.63
N VAL A 148 -3.76 8.93 -5.59
CA VAL A 148 -4.70 9.33 -6.63
C VAL A 148 -3.95 9.50 -7.95
N TRP A 149 -4.50 8.91 -9.02
CA TRP A 149 -3.99 9.08 -10.37
C TRP A 149 -4.54 10.36 -11.00
N ASP A 150 -3.65 11.23 -11.45
CA ASP A 150 -4.00 12.40 -12.28
C ASP A 150 -3.96 12.00 -13.76
N PRO A 151 -5.11 11.88 -14.44
CA PRO A 151 -5.15 11.48 -15.83
C PRO A 151 -4.65 12.59 -16.78
N VAL A 152 -4.65 13.84 -16.35
CA VAL A 152 -4.18 14.98 -17.17
C VAL A 152 -2.66 15.04 -17.14
N ALA A 153 -2.06 14.93 -15.95
CA ALA A 153 -0.61 14.92 -15.80
C ALA A 153 0.01 13.54 -16.11
N GLY A 154 -0.78 12.47 -16.21
CA GLY A 154 -0.32 11.11 -16.45
C GLY A 154 0.58 10.58 -15.33
N ARG A 155 0.32 10.97 -14.07
CA ARG A 155 1.12 10.58 -12.90
C ARG A 155 0.27 10.45 -11.64
N TYR A 156 0.82 9.77 -10.66
CA TYR A 156 0.26 9.75 -9.31
C TYR A 156 0.50 11.09 -8.59
N ASP A 157 -0.54 11.58 -7.91
CA ASP A 157 -0.52 12.87 -7.22
C ASP A 157 -0.72 12.67 -5.72
N ALA A 158 0.32 12.99 -4.96
CA ALA A 158 0.30 12.91 -3.51
C ALA A 158 -0.53 14.04 -2.88
N GLU A 159 -0.53 15.24 -3.50
CA GLU A 159 -1.26 16.41 -2.99
C GLU A 159 -2.76 16.26 -3.24
N ALA A 160 -3.15 15.65 -4.38
CA ALA A 160 -4.54 15.33 -4.69
C ALA A 160 -5.06 14.11 -3.91
N THR A 161 -4.20 13.35 -3.21
CA THR A 161 -4.63 12.21 -2.39
C THR A 161 -5.20 12.69 -1.06
N PRO A 162 -6.53 12.53 -0.81
CA PRO A 162 -7.15 13.01 0.42
C PRO A 162 -6.54 12.35 1.65
N GLN A 163 -6.27 13.15 2.68
CA GLN A 163 -5.72 12.69 3.94
C GLN A 163 -6.80 12.68 5.03
N TYR A 164 -6.73 11.67 5.90
CA TYR A 164 -7.66 11.52 7.00
C TYR A 164 -6.97 10.87 8.21
N GLY A 165 -7.48 11.18 9.41
CA GLY A 165 -7.00 10.61 10.65
C GLY A 165 -5.81 11.36 11.25
N ARG A 166 -5.20 10.72 12.24
CA ARG A 166 -4.11 11.30 13.04
C ARG A 166 -2.96 10.35 13.30
N ASP A 167 -3.16 9.07 13.03
CA ASP A 167 -2.14 8.07 13.27
C ASP A 167 -1.03 8.15 12.23
N THR A 168 0.22 7.99 12.67
CA THR A 168 1.39 8.03 11.78
C THR A 168 2.09 6.68 11.72
N LEU A 169 2.66 6.36 10.56
CA LEU A 169 3.47 5.14 10.40
C LEU A 169 4.67 5.13 11.36
N GLU A 170 5.24 6.29 11.64
CA GLU A 170 6.36 6.43 12.58
C GLU A 170 5.97 6.01 13.99
N ALA A 171 4.83 6.51 14.51
CA ALA A 171 4.32 6.10 15.82
C ALA A 171 3.95 4.61 15.86
N HIS A 172 3.45 4.06 14.74
CA HIS A 172 3.19 2.63 14.61
C HIS A 172 4.48 1.81 14.69
N TYR A 173 5.54 2.20 13.97
CA TYR A 173 6.83 1.53 14.05
C TYR A 173 7.45 1.61 15.44
N GLN A 174 7.36 2.77 16.12
CA GLN A 174 7.83 2.93 17.50
C GLN A 174 7.18 1.93 18.47
N ARG A 175 5.90 1.61 18.29
CA ARG A 175 5.20 0.61 19.11
C ARG A 175 5.63 -0.83 18.81
N MET A 176 6.21 -1.09 17.65
CA MET A 176 6.68 -2.42 17.23
C MET A 176 8.15 -2.69 17.62
N LEU A 177 8.92 -1.65 17.91
CA LEU A 177 10.35 -1.73 18.29
C LEU A 177 10.54 -1.93 19.78
#